data_2adbfb8111bbe1bf8aa25774d03e3335
#
_entry.id   2adbfb8111bbe1bf8aa25774d03e3335
#
_cell.length_a   1.000
_cell.length_b   1.000
_cell.length_c   1.000
_cell.angle_alpha   90.00
_cell.angle_beta   90.00
_cell.angle_gamma   90.00
#
_symmetry.space_group_name_H-M   'P 1'
#
loop_
_entity.id
_entity.type
_entity.pdbx_description
1 polymer ?
#
loop_
_entity_poly.entity_id
_entity_poly.type
_entity_poly.pdbx_seq_one_letter_code
_entity_poly.pdbx_strand_id
1 'polypeptide(L)'
;MARQVWLLRHGEAEPHGTRADEERRLTPRGERQARAAGAALARLGVAFDVVLFSPKVRARRTAELAAGEWSKAQRERLRAHEPLAGGFHAPEALAALSEVPGDGRVLLVGHEPDLSSLVGELTGSGVDLKKGGVAAVRLEGVGGELAVLLRPRELALIAGVPTDGN
;
A
#
# COMPACT_ATOMS: atom_id res chain seq x y z
N MET A 1 -0.77 -17.42 15.06
CA MET A 1 -0.64 -17.10 13.63
C MET A 1 -0.19 -15.66 13.45
N ALA A 2 0.54 -15.39 12.40
CA ALA A 2 1.10 -14.06 12.18
C ALA A 2 0.09 -13.11 11.55
N ARG A 3 -0.01 -11.90 12.09
CA ARG A 3 -0.70 -10.78 11.44
C ARG A 3 0.19 -10.21 10.35
N GLN A 4 -0.39 -9.60 9.35
CA GLN A 4 0.35 -9.02 8.24
C GLN A 4 -0.06 -7.57 8.00
N VAL A 5 0.94 -6.72 7.87
CA VAL A 5 0.79 -5.35 7.39
C VAL A 5 1.33 -5.30 5.96
N TRP A 6 0.46 -4.99 5.02
CA TRP A 6 0.84 -4.75 3.63
C TRP A 6 0.86 -3.25 3.39
N LEU A 7 1.81 -2.81 2.59
CA LEU A 7 2.05 -1.40 2.30
C LEU A 7 2.03 -1.21 0.79
N LEU A 8 1.25 -0.24 0.33
CA LEU A 8 1.23 0.18 -1.07
C LEU A 8 1.50 1.69 -1.12
N ARG A 9 2.64 2.07 -1.67
CA ARG A 9 2.93 3.48 -1.92
C ARG A 9 2.09 3.95 -3.10
N HIS A 10 1.50 5.16 -3.00
CA HIS A 10 0.74 5.73 -4.11
C HIS A 10 1.56 5.73 -5.40
N GLY A 11 0.87 5.65 -6.54
CA GLY A 11 1.48 5.70 -7.87
C GLY A 11 2.10 7.07 -8.19
N GLU A 12 2.76 7.16 -9.33
CA GLU A 12 3.31 8.43 -9.82
C GLU A 12 2.24 9.50 -9.84
N ALA A 13 2.57 10.67 -9.32
CA ALA A 13 1.66 11.80 -9.20
C ALA A 13 2.23 13.04 -9.89
N GLU A 14 1.35 14.01 -10.13
CA GLU A 14 1.73 15.33 -10.66
C GLU A 14 2.87 15.95 -9.85
N PRO A 15 3.76 16.75 -10.49
CA PRO A 15 4.85 17.40 -9.77
C PRO A 15 4.37 18.33 -8.66
N HIS A 16 5.23 18.52 -7.65
CA HIS A 16 4.99 19.55 -6.62
C HIS A 16 4.81 20.91 -7.26
N GLY A 17 3.88 21.70 -6.73
CA GLY A 17 3.59 23.02 -7.26
C GLY A 17 2.51 23.08 -8.34
N THR A 18 2.07 21.95 -8.88
CA THR A 18 0.98 21.87 -9.86
C THR A 18 -0.35 22.33 -9.24
N ARG A 19 -0.58 21.92 -8.00
CA ARG A 19 -1.73 22.30 -7.16
C ARG A 19 -1.40 22.04 -5.70
N ALA A 20 -2.32 22.31 -4.78
CA ALA A 20 -2.12 22.00 -3.37
C ALA A 20 -1.71 20.53 -3.20
N ASP A 21 -0.79 20.23 -2.29
CA ASP A 21 -0.22 18.89 -2.16
C ASP A 21 -1.30 17.80 -1.99
N GLU A 22 -2.31 18.08 -1.18
CA GLU A 22 -3.40 17.13 -0.92
C GLU A 22 -4.24 16.82 -2.16
N GLU A 23 -4.21 17.72 -3.15
CA GLU A 23 -5.01 17.62 -4.37
C GLU A 23 -4.24 17.12 -5.58
N ARG A 24 -2.92 16.91 -5.47
CA ARG A 24 -2.12 16.38 -6.59
C ARG A 24 -2.65 15.02 -7.02
N ARG A 25 -2.87 14.87 -8.32
CA ARG A 25 -3.48 13.68 -8.92
C ARG A 25 -2.44 12.70 -9.42
N LEU A 26 -2.84 11.46 -9.59
CA LEU A 26 -2.01 10.48 -10.29
C LEU A 26 -1.84 10.90 -11.75
N THR A 27 -0.66 10.63 -12.31
CA THR A 27 -0.44 10.66 -13.75
C THR A 27 -1.05 9.41 -14.40
N PRO A 28 -1.21 9.36 -15.73
CA PRO A 28 -1.62 8.13 -16.41
C PRO A 28 -0.75 6.93 -16.05
N ARG A 29 0.57 7.12 -15.91
CA ARG A 29 1.49 6.09 -15.47
C ARG A 29 1.18 5.65 -14.03
N GLY A 30 0.92 6.60 -13.13
CA GLY A 30 0.54 6.31 -11.75
C GLY A 30 -0.75 5.50 -11.66
N GLU A 31 -1.72 5.79 -12.50
CA GLU A 31 -2.95 5.01 -12.58
C GLU A 31 -2.68 3.57 -13.04
N ARG A 32 -1.83 3.37 -14.05
CA ARG A 32 -1.42 2.03 -14.48
C ARG A 32 -0.71 1.27 -13.37
N GLN A 33 0.18 1.93 -12.64
CA GLN A 33 0.87 1.34 -11.49
C GLN A 33 -0.13 0.85 -10.43
N ALA A 34 -1.12 1.67 -10.11
CA ALA A 34 -2.15 1.31 -9.13
C ALA A 34 -2.97 0.10 -9.56
N ARG A 35 -3.42 0.07 -10.82
CA ARG A 35 -4.15 -1.08 -11.36
C ARG A 35 -3.30 -2.35 -11.36
N ALA A 36 -2.04 -2.24 -11.78
CA ALA A 36 -1.13 -3.38 -11.80
C ALA A 36 -0.90 -3.95 -10.39
N ALA A 37 -0.74 -3.08 -9.40
CA ALA A 37 -0.60 -3.51 -8.01
C ALA A 37 -1.83 -4.30 -7.54
N GLY A 38 -3.03 -3.78 -7.81
CA GLY A 38 -4.27 -4.47 -7.46
C GLY A 38 -4.41 -5.82 -8.15
N ALA A 39 -4.16 -5.88 -9.45
CA ALA A 39 -4.23 -7.11 -10.22
C ALA A 39 -3.20 -8.14 -9.76
N ALA A 40 -1.98 -7.70 -9.45
CA ALA A 40 -0.93 -8.57 -8.94
C ALA A 40 -1.31 -9.18 -7.59
N LEU A 41 -1.84 -8.39 -6.67
CA LEU A 41 -2.29 -8.87 -5.36
C LEU A 41 -3.43 -9.88 -5.50
N ALA A 42 -4.37 -9.64 -6.42
CA ALA A 42 -5.43 -10.59 -6.72
C ALA A 42 -4.87 -11.92 -7.24
N ARG A 43 -3.91 -11.86 -8.17
CA ARG A 43 -3.27 -13.07 -8.71
C ARG A 43 -2.48 -13.85 -7.67
N LEU A 44 -1.86 -13.14 -6.73
CA LEU A 44 -1.15 -13.77 -5.61
C LEU A 44 -2.11 -14.37 -4.57
N GLY A 45 -3.40 -14.18 -4.73
CA GLY A 45 -4.40 -14.66 -3.79
C GLY A 45 -4.42 -13.90 -2.47
N VAL A 46 -3.92 -12.67 -2.45
CA VAL A 46 -3.89 -11.86 -1.24
C VAL A 46 -5.19 -11.06 -1.10
N ALA A 47 -5.88 -11.28 0.01
CA ALA A 47 -7.09 -10.54 0.38
C ALA A 47 -6.88 -9.86 1.73
N PHE A 48 -7.52 -8.72 1.93
CA PHE A 48 -7.35 -7.91 3.13
C PHE A 48 -8.63 -7.85 3.96
N ASP A 49 -8.48 -7.82 5.28
CA ASP A 49 -9.60 -7.61 6.20
C ASP A 49 -10.01 -6.13 6.22
N VAL A 50 -9.05 -5.23 6.04
CA VAL A 50 -9.28 -3.80 5.91
C VAL A 50 -8.22 -3.17 5.01
N VAL A 51 -8.64 -2.16 4.25
CA VAL A 51 -7.75 -1.34 3.42
C VAL A 51 -7.88 0.10 3.88
N LEU A 52 -6.81 0.64 4.44
CA LEU A 52 -6.75 2.02 4.91
C LEU A 52 -5.92 2.85 3.93
N PHE A 53 -6.44 3.99 3.51
CA PHE A 53 -5.74 4.87 2.59
C PHE A 53 -5.68 6.30 3.11
N SER A 54 -4.58 6.99 2.80
CA SER A 54 -4.44 8.41 3.06
C SER A 54 -5.54 9.19 2.33
N PRO A 55 -6.12 10.22 2.95
CA PRO A 55 -7.14 11.05 2.30
C PRO A 55 -6.61 11.90 1.13
N LYS A 56 -5.29 12.02 0.97
CA LYS A 56 -4.72 12.73 -0.18
C LYS A 56 -5.13 12.07 -1.49
N VAL A 57 -5.48 12.88 -2.49
CA VAL A 57 -6.09 12.40 -3.75
C VAL A 57 -5.28 11.28 -4.40
N ARG A 58 -3.96 11.41 -4.48
CA ARG A 58 -3.10 10.39 -5.12
C ARG A 58 -3.13 9.03 -4.41
N ALA A 59 -3.25 9.02 -3.10
CA ALA A 59 -3.33 7.77 -2.33
C ALA A 59 -4.74 7.16 -2.40
N ARG A 60 -5.77 7.98 -2.26
CA ARG A 60 -7.15 7.54 -2.42
C ARG A 60 -7.35 6.90 -3.80
N ARG A 61 -6.91 7.59 -4.85
CA ARG A 61 -7.08 7.09 -6.21
C ARG A 61 -6.29 5.79 -6.43
N THR A 62 -5.09 5.68 -5.86
CA THR A 62 -4.32 4.42 -5.90
C THR A 62 -5.10 3.27 -5.28
N ALA A 63 -5.68 3.48 -4.09
CA ALA A 63 -6.47 2.47 -3.41
C ALA A 63 -7.71 2.08 -4.22
N GLU A 64 -8.44 3.04 -4.76
CA GLU A 64 -9.64 2.80 -5.58
C GLU A 64 -9.32 2.00 -6.85
N LEU A 65 -8.26 2.36 -7.56
CA LEU A 65 -7.85 1.68 -8.78
C LEU A 65 -7.35 0.26 -8.52
N ALA A 66 -6.56 0.07 -7.46
CA ALA A 66 -6.13 -1.26 -7.05
C ALA A 66 -7.33 -2.13 -6.69
N ALA A 67 -8.25 -1.60 -5.89
CA ALA A 67 -9.45 -2.33 -5.46
C ALA A 67 -10.41 -2.62 -6.62
N GLY A 68 -10.34 -1.87 -7.71
CA GLY A 68 -11.11 -2.14 -8.92
C GLY A 68 -10.83 -3.52 -9.51
N GLU A 69 -9.68 -4.10 -9.20
CA GLU A 69 -9.27 -5.44 -9.63
C GLU A 69 -9.76 -6.54 -8.67
N TRP A 70 -10.44 -6.18 -7.60
CA TRP A 70 -10.86 -7.10 -6.55
C TRP A 70 -12.38 -7.32 -6.55
N SER A 71 -12.84 -8.31 -5.77
CA SER A 71 -14.27 -8.57 -5.60
C SER A 71 -14.98 -7.37 -4.94
N LYS A 72 -16.31 -7.32 -5.10
CA LYS A 72 -17.13 -6.30 -4.45
C LYS A 72 -16.91 -6.28 -2.94
N ALA A 73 -16.87 -7.45 -2.30
CA ALA A 73 -16.67 -7.57 -0.86
C ALA A 73 -15.34 -6.95 -0.42
N GLN A 74 -14.27 -7.13 -1.21
CA GLN A 74 -12.97 -6.52 -0.92
C GLN A 74 -13.01 -5.00 -1.09
N ARG A 75 -13.68 -4.50 -2.14
CA ARG A 75 -13.82 -3.05 -2.35
C ARG A 75 -14.55 -2.34 -1.22
N GLU A 76 -15.49 -3.00 -0.59
CA GLU A 76 -16.25 -2.45 0.53
C GLU A 76 -15.42 -2.30 1.81
N ARG A 77 -14.21 -2.84 1.85
CA ARG A 77 -13.28 -2.75 2.99
C ARG A 77 -12.38 -1.52 2.95
N LEU A 78 -12.49 -0.68 1.93
CA LEU A 78 -11.72 0.55 1.80
C LEU A 78 -12.25 1.63 2.74
N ARG A 79 -11.32 2.23 3.51
CA ARG A 79 -11.64 3.35 4.40
C ARG A 79 -10.53 4.39 4.37
N ALA A 80 -10.92 5.67 4.32
CA ALA A 80 -9.98 6.77 4.51
C ALA A 80 -9.47 6.76 5.96
N HIS A 81 -8.17 6.99 6.12
CA HIS A 81 -7.51 6.96 7.43
C HIS A 81 -6.59 8.16 7.56
N GLU A 82 -7.05 9.18 8.28
CA GLU A 82 -6.36 10.46 8.41
C GLU A 82 -4.89 10.35 8.84
N PRO A 83 -4.52 9.48 9.81
CA PRO A 83 -3.13 9.35 10.22
C PRO A 83 -2.14 9.01 9.09
N LEU A 84 -2.60 8.39 7.99
CA LEU A 84 -1.77 8.09 6.83
C LEU A 84 -1.40 9.32 6.00
N ALA A 85 -2.02 10.47 6.25
CA ALA A 85 -1.69 11.71 5.54
C ALA A 85 -0.28 12.23 5.86
N GLY A 86 0.26 11.86 7.01
CA GLY A 86 1.62 12.19 7.44
C GLY A 86 1.87 11.82 8.88
N GLY A 87 3.10 11.38 9.20
CA GLY A 87 3.49 11.01 10.55
C GLY A 87 2.96 9.64 10.99
N PHE A 88 2.80 8.71 10.07
CA PHE A 88 2.35 7.37 10.34
C PHE A 88 3.53 6.48 10.79
N HIS A 89 3.44 5.93 11.97
CA HIS A 89 4.50 5.14 12.62
C HIS A 89 3.99 3.80 13.16
N ALA A 90 4.88 3.03 13.78
CA ALA A 90 4.55 1.71 14.31
C ALA A 90 3.33 1.70 15.26
N PRO A 91 3.16 2.66 16.20
CA PRO A 91 1.97 2.66 17.06
C PRO A 91 0.66 2.73 16.29
N GLU A 92 0.59 3.55 15.23
CA GLU A 92 -0.60 3.67 14.39
C GLU A 92 -0.87 2.38 13.61
N ALA A 93 0.19 1.74 13.09
CA ALA A 93 0.07 0.47 12.38
C ALA A 93 -0.41 -0.66 13.30
N LEU A 94 0.13 -0.73 14.51
CA LEU A 94 -0.26 -1.73 15.50
C LEU A 94 -1.71 -1.51 15.97
N ALA A 95 -2.14 -0.25 16.10
CA ALA A 95 -3.52 0.08 16.41
C ALA A 95 -4.47 -0.42 15.32
N ALA A 96 -4.13 -0.20 14.05
CA ALA A 96 -4.92 -0.69 12.92
C ALA A 96 -5.01 -2.23 12.91
N LEU A 97 -3.90 -2.91 13.21
CA LEU A 97 -3.86 -4.37 13.30
C LEU A 97 -4.69 -4.94 14.44
N SER A 98 -4.87 -4.19 15.53
CA SER A 98 -5.64 -4.65 16.69
C SER A 98 -7.13 -4.82 16.36
N GLU A 99 -7.59 -4.19 15.28
CA GLU A 99 -9.00 -4.25 14.84
C GLU A 99 -9.31 -5.46 13.94
N VAL A 100 -8.30 -6.23 13.55
CA VAL A 100 -8.48 -7.39 12.67
C VAL A 100 -8.17 -8.70 13.40
N PRO A 101 -8.64 -9.86 12.88
CA PRO A 101 -8.36 -11.16 13.50
C PRO A 101 -6.87 -11.43 13.71
N GLY A 102 -6.55 -12.40 14.57
CA GLY A 102 -5.18 -12.73 14.93
C GLY A 102 -4.26 -13.16 13.80
N ASP A 103 -4.84 -13.59 12.68
CA ASP A 103 -4.12 -13.95 11.45
C ASP A 103 -4.50 -12.99 10.30
N GLY A 104 -5.04 -11.82 10.64
CA GLY A 104 -5.59 -10.86 9.68
C GLY A 104 -4.53 -10.09 8.91
N ARG A 105 -4.98 -9.49 7.81
CA ARG A 105 -4.16 -8.65 6.92
C ARG A 105 -4.77 -7.26 6.80
N VAL A 106 -3.92 -6.26 6.97
CA VAL A 106 -4.26 -4.85 6.74
C VAL A 106 -3.43 -4.35 5.56
N LEU A 107 -4.06 -3.63 4.63
CA LEU A 107 -3.34 -2.88 3.60
C LEU A 107 -3.35 -1.40 3.98
N LEU A 108 -2.18 -0.79 3.96
CA LEU A 108 -1.99 0.65 4.15
C LEU A 108 -1.55 1.27 2.83
N VAL A 109 -2.31 2.24 2.33
CA VAL A 109 -1.97 2.97 1.10
C VAL A 109 -1.57 4.39 1.48
N GLY A 110 -0.32 4.74 1.26
CA GLY A 110 0.23 5.98 1.78
C GLY A 110 1.45 6.50 1.04
N HIS A 111 2.30 7.17 1.80
CA HIS A 111 3.37 8.04 1.31
C HIS A 111 4.73 7.67 1.87
N GLU A 112 5.78 8.13 1.19
CA GLU A 112 7.13 8.16 1.72
C GLU A 112 7.42 9.50 2.40
N PRO A 113 8.31 9.53 3.41
CA PRO A 113 9.15 8.41 3.89
C PRO A 113 8.44 7.47 4.88
N ASP A 114 7.19 7.73 5.23
CA ASP A 114 6.48 7.03 6.31
C ASP A 114 6.46 5.51 6.11
N LEU A 115 6.14 5.02 4.91
CA LEU A 115 6.00 3.58 4.69
C LEU A 115 7.32 2.83 4.80
N SER A 116 8.39 3.34 4.19
CA SER A 116 9.73 2.72 4.33
C SER A 116 10.24 2.80 5.77
N SER A 117 10.00 3.93 6.44
CA SER A 117 10.34 4.09 7.86
C SER A 117 9.59 3.09 8.73
N LEU A 118 8.31 2.86 8.44
CA LEU A 118 7.49 1.88 9.16
C LEU A 118 8.06 0.47 9.03
N VAL A 119 8.50 0.08 7.83
CA VAL A 119 9.16 -1.23 7.66
C VAL A 119 10.40 -1.31 8.55
N GLY A 120 11.22 -0.26 8.59
CA GLY A 120 12.39 -0.19 9.47
C GLY A 120 12.04 -0.31 10.94
N GLU A 121 11.00 0.40 11.38
CA GLU A 121 10.53 0.33 12.77
C GLU A 121 10.04 -1.07 13.17
N LEU A 122 9.35 -1.75 12.25
CA LEU A 122 8.76 -3.06 12.53
C LEU A 122 9.75 -4.22 12.38
N THR A 123 10.75 -4.10 11.51
CA THR A 123 11.62 -5.23 11.13
C THR A 123 13.11 -4.99 11.35
N GLY A 124 13.53 -3.74 11.52
CA GLY A 124 14.95 -3.38 11.50
C GLY A 124 15.56 -3.33 10.08
N SER A 125 14.79 -3.61 9.04
CA SER A 125 15.29 -3.64 7.66
C SER A 125 15.08 -2.30 6.95
N GLY A 126 16.13 -1.83 6.25
CA GLY A 126 15.99 -0.69 5.35
C GLY A 126 15.37 -1.13 4.02
N VAL A 127 14.40 -0.38 3.54
CA VAL A 127 13.78 -0.60 2.22
C VAL A 127 13.64 0.71 1.47
N ASP A 128 13.54 0.61 0.15
CA ASP A 128 13.21 1.73 -0.73
C ASP A 128 11.93 1.34 -1.49
N LEU A 129 10.81 1.74 -0.94
CA LEU A 129 9.52 1.45 -1.54
C LEU A 129 9.24 2.43 -2.68
N LYS A 130 9.22 1.93 -3.90
CA LYS A 130 8.98 2.76 -5.11
C LYS A 130 7.52 3.17 -5.22
N LYS A 131 7.24 4.25 -5.95
CA LYS A 131 5.88 4.69 -6.26
C LYS A 131 5.11 3.55 -6.94
N GLY A 132 3.96 3.17 -6.38
CA GLY A 132 3.22 2.01 -6.84
C GLY A 132 3.79 0.67 -6.40
N GLY A 133 4.83 0.66 -5.58
CA GLY A 133 5.43 -0.55 -5.04
C GLY A 133 4.70 -1.09 -3.81
N VAL A 134 4.94 -2.35 -3.51
CA VAL A 134 4.30 -3.08 -2.42
C VAL A 134 5.35 -3.70 -1.50
N ALA A 135 5.12 -3.63 -0.20
CA ALA A 135 5.88 -4.37 0.80
C ALA A 135 4.90 -5.08 1.74
N ALA A 136 5.35 -6.17 2.36
CA ALA A 136 4.58 -6.84 3.40
C ALA A 136 5.47 -7.22 4.56
N VAL A 137 4.96 -6.97 5.77
CA VAL A 137 5.61 -7.33 7.03
C VAL A 137 4.72 -8.33 7.75
N ARG A 138 5.32 -9.45 8.16
CA ARG A 138 4.70 -10.40 9.07
C ARG A 138 5.09 -10.06 10.49
N LEU A 139 4.09 -9.99 11.37
CA LEU A 139 4.30 -9.72 12.78
C LEU A 139 3.95 -10.94 13.60
N GLU A 140 4.91 -11.45 14.34
CA GLU A 140 4.77 -12.61 15.19
C GLU A 140 5.41 -12.30 16.55
N GLY A 141 4.61 -12.29 17.60
CA GLY A 141 5.08 -11.83 18.92
C GLY A 141 5.48 -10.36 18.88
N VAL A 142 6.71 -10.07 19.30
CA VAL A 142 7.27 -8.70 19.35
C VAL A 142 8.13 -8.36 18.12
N GLY A 143 8.35 -9.32 17.22
CA GLY A 143 9.21 -9.16 16.06
C GLY A 143 8.42 -9.07 14.76
N GLY A 144 9.01 -8.36 13.80
CA GLY A 144 8.49 -8.28 12.44
C GLY A 144 9.52 -8.78 11.43
N GLU A 145 9.03 -9.37 10.35
CA GLU A 145 9.84 -9.88 9.26
C GLU A 145 9.35 -9.29 7.94
N LEU A 146 10.27 -8.73 7.15
CA LEU A 146 9.97 -8.30 5.80
C LEU A 146 9.77 -9.55 4.93
N ALA A 147 8.53 -9.80 4.52
CA ALA A 147 8.17 -11.00 3.76
C ALA A 147 8.09 -10.75 2.26
N VAL A 148 7.73 -9.53 1.84
CA VAL A 148 7.53 -9.17 0.43
C VAL A 148 8.06 -7.76 0.19
N LEU A 149 8.74 -7.57 -0.94
CA LEU A 149 9.12 -6.26 -1.48
C LEU A 149 9.07 -6.36 -3.00
N LEU A 150 8.09 -5.69 -3.61
CA LEU A 150 7.88 -5.73 -5.06
C LEU A 150 7.84 -4.31 -5.62
N ARG A 151 8.60 -4.09 -6.70
CA ARG A 151 8.58 -2.84 -7.45
C ARG A 151 7.41 -2.85 -8.44
N PRO A 152 7.01 -1.69 -8.99
CA PRO A 152 5.97 -1.65 -10.03
C PRO A 152 6.24 -2.60 -11.19
N ARG A 153 7.50 -2.78 -11.57
CA ARG A 153 7.90 -3.68 -12.64
C ARG A 153 7.49 -5.14 -12.34
N GLU A 154 7.83 -5.64 -11.16
CA GLU A 154 7.46 -7.01 -10.78
C GLU A 154 5.94 -7.16 -10.65
N LEU A 155 5.26 -6.15 -10.13
CA LEU A 155 3.81 -6.16 -10.01
C LEU A 155 3.15 -6.21 -11.39
N ALA A 156 3.64 -5.46 -12.37
CA ALA A 156 3.14 -5.50 -13.74
C ALA A 156 3.35 -6.89 -14.37
N LEU A 157 4.52 -7.49 -14.15
CA LEU A 157 4.81 -8.85 -14.64
C LEU A 157 3.86 -9.88 -14.03
N ILE A 158 3.63 -9.81 -12.72
CA ILE A 158 2.68 -10.70 -12.02
C ILE A 158 1.26 -10.48 -12.55
N ALA A 159 0.87 -9.24 -12.78
CA ALA A 159 -0.43 -8.87 -13.31
C ALA A 159 -0.62 -9.25 -14.77
N GLY A 160 0.46 -9.53 -15.50
CA GLY A 160 0.40 -9.83 -16.93
C GLY A 160 0.11 -8.63 -17.80
N VAL A 161 0.54 -7.43 -17.37
CA VAL A 161 0.36 -6.17 -18.10
C VAL A 161 1.72 -5.59 -18.52
N PRO A 162 1.76 -4.67 -19.52
CA PRO A 162 3.02 -4.05 -19.91
C PRO A 162 3.70 -3.31 -18.76
N THR A 163 5.05 -3.37 -18.73
CA THR A 163 5.86 -2.62 -17.77
C THR A 163 6.23 -1.26 -18.34
N ASP A 164 6.29 -0.24 -17.49
CA ASP A 164 6.73 1.11 -17.86
C ASP A 164 8.25 1.31 -17.66
N GLY A 165 9.00 0.23 -17.55
CA GLY A 165 10.47 0.26 -17.49
C GLY A 165 11.09 0.42 -16.09
N ASN A 166 10.30 0.45 -15.02
CA ASN A 166 10.79 0.56 -13.63
C ASN A 166 10.16 -0.50 -12.74
#